data_bc5a3e25665fa6deb57cb58742b5e1d3
#
_entry.id   bc5a3e25665fa6deb57cb58742b5e1d3
#
_cell.length_a   1.000
_cell.length_b   1.000
_cell.length_c   1.000
_cell.angle_alpha   90.00
_cell.angle_beta   90.00
_cell.angle_gamma   90.00
#
_symmetry.space_group_name_H-M   'P 1'
#
loop_
_entity.id
_entity.type
_entity.pdbx_description
1 polymer ?
#
loop_
_entity_poly.entity_id
_entity_poly.type
_entity_poly.pdbx_seq_one_letter_code
_entity_poly.pdbx_strand_id
1 'polypeptide(L)'
;MSSLIIAAAGAGKTTFLVKKALEISENVLITTYTDANEQSIRDKFYEINGCIPSNVTIMPWFSLLIKHGIRPYQSYLINNRVSGVLLVNKADKNLLRLKDTNEKKYVTASGNVYSNMISKLPCVLDELSNGCVFRRIRKIFSYVFVDEIQDFVGYDLEVIKKLHEVGCNMTLVGDPRQTTYRTHYEAKYKKYAGGKIVIFVQDNIAGMNIDTTTLSTSHRNNQIICDLANQMYPDMKPCDSAMNEKTGHDGIFWVHENDIDKYVDIYNPVQLRYDKRTKVNPIPKKR
;
A
#
# COMPACT_ATOMS: atom_id res chain seq x y z
N MET A 1 -17.22 6.99 -9.47
CA MET A 1 -16.62 6.07 -10.47
C MET A 1 -15.27 5.60 -9.97
N SER A 2 -15.00 4.29 -10.06
CA SER A 2 -13.73 3.72 -9.57
C SER A 2 -12.56 4.10 -10.47
N SER A 3 -11.38 4.38 -9.87
CA SER A 3 -10.17 4.79 -10.59
C SER A 3 -8.90 4.21 -9.97
N LEU A 4 -7.95 3.84 -10.82
CA LEU A 4 -6.56 3.61 -10.50
C LEU A 4 -5.74 4.82 -10.96
N ILE A 5 -5.01 5.44 -10.05
CA ILE A 5 -4.20 6.63 -10.32
C ILE A 5 -2.74 6.26 -10.17
N ILE A 6 -2.00 6.37 -11.26
CA ILE A 6 -0.55 6.15 -11.29
C ILE A 6 0.13 7.47 -10.98
N ALA A 7 0.85 7.49 -9.89
CA ALA A 7 1.48 8.68 -9.36
C ALA A 7 3.00 8.63 -9.52
N ALA A 8 3.61 9.76 -9.76
CA ALA A 8 5.06 9.90 -9.65
C ALA A 8 5.51 9.96 -8.18
N ALA A 9 6.78 9.65 -7.94
CA ALA A 9 7.40 9.85 -6.63
C ALA A 9 7.30 11.31 -6.20
N GLY A 10 6.72 11.58 -5.03
CA GLY A 10 6.55 12.95 -4.55
C GLY A 10 5.44 13.75 -5.22
N ALA A 11 4.55 13.13 -6.00
CA ALA A 11 3.43 13.81 -6.67
C ALA A 11 2.22 14.11 -5.77
N GLY A 12 2.33 13.92 -4.45
CA GLY A 12 1.27 14.29 -3.51
C GLY A 12 0.13 13.28 -3.42
N LYS A 13 0.39 11.97 -3.56
CA LYS A 13 -0.60 10.88 -3.42
C LYS A 13 -1.52 11.06 -2.20
N THR A 14 -0.93 11.21 -1.02
CA THR A 14 -1.65 11.36 0.25
C THR A 14 -2.51 12.62 0.26
N THR A 15 -1.96 13.75 -0.21
CA THR A 15 -2.70 15.02 -0.35
C THR A 15 -3.91 14.86 -1.27
N PHE A 16 -3.74 14.16 -2.38
CA PHE A 16 -4.82 13.88 -3.32
C PHE A 16 -5.95 13.06 -2.68
N LEU A 17 -5.60 11.97 -1.98
CA LEU A 17 -6.58 11.12 -1.30
C LEU A 17 -7.35 11.90 -0.23
N VAL A 18 -6.66 12.72 0.57
CA VAL A 18 -7.28 13.55 1.60
C VAL A 18 -8.25 14.57 0.99
N LYS A 19 -7.81 15.34 -0.02
CA LYS A 19 -8.68 16.32 -0.69
C LYS A 19 -9.91 15.66 -1.29
N LYS A 20 -9.72 14.52 -1.98
CA LYS A 20 -10.84 13.77 -2.56
C LYS A 20 -11.80 13.22 -1.50
N ALA A 21 -11.30 12.80 -0.33
CA ALA A 21 -12.15 12.34 0.77
C ALA A 21 -12.99 13.48 1.39
N LEU A 22 -12.44 14.70 1.43
CA LEU A 22 -13.13 15.88 1.95
C LEU A 22 -14.30 16.34 1.05
N GLU A 23 -14.32 15.92 -0.21
CA GLU A 23 -15.40 16.24 -1.16
C GLU A 23 -16.61 15.27 -1.05
N ILE A 24 -16.49 14.20 -0.24
CA ILE A 24 -17.46 13.11 -0.16
C ILE A 24 -18.21 13.20 1.16
N SER A 25 -19.55 13.18 1.09
CA SER A 25 -20.43 13.19 2.27
C SER A 25 -20.72 11.80 2.84
N GLU A 26 -20.59 10.75 2.02
CA GLU A 26 -20.82 9.37 2.42
C GLU A 26 -19.60 8.81 3.16
N ASN A 27 -19.76 7.61 3.72
CA ASN A 27 -18.68 6.97 4.46
C ASN A 27 -17.51 6.55 3.54
N VAL A 28 -16.34 7.09 3.84
CA VAL A 28 -15.07 6.83 3.16
C VAL A 28 -14.16 6.00 4.07
N LEU A 29 -13.64 4.92 3.55
CA LEU A 29 -12.51 4.20 4.12
C LEU A 29 -11.24 4.59 3.38
N ILE A 30 -10.20 5.01 4.09
CA ILE A 30 -8.84 5.14 3.55
C ILE A 30 -7.97 4.07 4.21
N THR A 31 -7.34 3.24 3.40
CA THR A 31 -6.49 2.17 3.88
C THR A 31 -5.12 2.19 3.22
N THR A 32 -4.12 1.78 3.97
CA THR A 32 -2.72 1.68 3.55
C THR A 32 -2.07 0.49 4.25
N TYR A 33 -0.87 0.12 3.83
CA TYR A 33 -0.23 -1.10 4.32
C TYR A 33 0.45 -0.94 5.68
N THR A 34 0.98 0.26 6.00
CA THR A 34 1.78 0.50 7.21
C THR A 34 1.15 1.52 8.15
N ASP A 35 1.43 1.37 9.45
CA ASP A 35 1.00 2.34 10.48
C ASP A 35 1.62 3.73 10.23
N ALA A 36 2.86 3.79 9.71
CA ALA A 36 3.51 5.05 9.38
C ALA A 36 2.77 5.81 8.27
N ASN A 37 2.29 5.11 7.24
CA ASN A 37 1.48 5.72 6.19
C ASN A 37 0.10 6.13 6.71
N GLU A 38 -0.52 5.32 7.60
CA GLU A 38 -1.76 5.71 8.29
C GLU A 38 -1.57 7.04 9.03
N GLN A 39 -0.52 7.16 9.83
CA GLN A 39 -0.22 8.39 10.56
C GLN A 39 -0.01 9.58 9.61
N SER A 40 0.73 9.40 8.53
CA SER A 40 0.93 10.44 7.52
C SER A 40 -0.39 10.91 6.88
N ILE A 41 -1.34 10.02 6.65
CA ILE A 41 -2.67 10.38 6.15
C ILE A 41 -3.43 11.21 7.20
N ARG A 42 -3.39 10.81 8.49
CA ARG A 42 -4.01 11.55 9.59
C ARG A 42 -3.43 12.95 9.73
N ASP A 43 -2.11 13.07 9.74
CA ASP A 43 -1.40 14.35 9.82
C ASP A 43 -1.79 15.26 8.66
N LYS A 44 -1.94 14.70 7.45
CA LYS A 44 -2.38 15.46 6.28
C LYS A 44 -3.83 15.94 6.39
N PHE A 45 -4.74 15.21 7.02
CA PHE A 45 -6.08 15.71 7.33
C PHE A 45 -6.04 16.89 8.31
N TYR A 46 -5.24 16.81 9.36
CA TYR A 46 -5.07 17.91 10.31
C TYR A 46 -4.46 19.14 9.64
N GLU A 47 -3.47 18.95 8.77
CA GLU A 47 -2.83 20.04 8.01
C GLU A 47 -3.83 20.76 7.07
N ILE A 48 -4.67 20.02 6.36
CA ILE A 48 -5.55 20.59 5.32
C ILE A 48 -6.88 21.06 5.89
N ASN A 49 -7.46 20.31 6.85
CA ASN A 49 -8.84 20.51 7.30
C ASN A 49 -8.96 20.78 8.82
N GLY A 50 -7.86 20.72 9.56
CA GLY A 50 -7.87 20.88 11.03
C GLY A 50 -8.42 19.68 11.80
N CYS A 51 -9.17 18.78 11.16
CA CYS A 51 -9.73 17.57 11.77
C CYS A 51 -9.98 16.47 10.72
N ILE A 52 -10.20 15.27 11.20
CA ILE A 52 -10.69 14.15 10.38
C ILE A 52 -12.21 14.15 10.45
N PRO A 53 -12.94 14.28 9.32
CA PRO A 53 -14.41 14.23 9.31
C PRO A 53 -14.96 12.90 9.85
N SER A 54 -16.12 12.93 10.49
CA SER A 54 -16.73 11.76 11.13
C SER A 54 -17.11 10.64 10.15
N ASN A 55 -17.34 10.98 8.88
CA ASN A 55 -17.60 10.02 7.80
C ASN A 55 -16.31 9.39 7.23
N VAL A 56 -15.11 9.84 7.64
CA VAL A 56 -13.84 9.29 7.17
C VAL A 56 -13.27 8.34 8.21
N THR A 57 -13.00 7.13 7.79
CA THR A 57 -12.30 6.10 8.59
C THR A 57 -10.94 5.82 7.97
N ILE A 58 -9.88 5.92 8.76
CA ILE A 58 -8.52 5.62 8.33
C ILE A 58 -8.04 4.43 9.15
N MET A 59 -7.56 3.37 8.49
CA MET A 59 -7.00 2.20 9.17
C MET A 59 -6.02 1.42 8.28
N PRO A 60 -5.02 0.73 8.88
CA PRO A 60 -4.14 -0.17 8.15
C PRO A 60 -4.89 -1.34 7.52
N TRP A 61 -4.34 -1.87 6.42
CA TRP A 61 -4.93 -2.97 5.66
C TRP A 61 -5.28 -4.19 6.51
N PHE A 62 -4.36 -4.66 7.34
CA PHE A 62 -4.61 -5.82 8.20
C PHE A 62 -5.71 -5.56 9.25
N SER A 63 -5.78 -4.32 9.76
CA SER A 63 -6.83 -3.91 10.69
C SER A 63 -8.20 -3.94 10.03
N LEU A 64 -8.31 -3.48 8.78
CA LEU A 64 -9.52 -3.57 7.96
C LEU A 64 -9.95 -5.04 7.80
N LEU A 65 -9.04 -5.90 7.40
CA LEU A 65 -9.34 -7.32 7.15
C LEU A 65 -9.80 -8.02 8.42
N ILE A 66 -9.14 -7.79 9.56
CA ILE A 66 -9.56 -8.39 10.84
C ILE A 66 -10.90 -7.85 11.29
N LYS A 67 -11.05 -6.52 11.34
CA LYS A 67 -12.22 -5.87 11.93
C LYS A 67 -13.48 -6.05 11.11
N HIS A 68 -13.38 -5.98 9.80
CA HIS A 68 -14.54 -5.97 8.91
C HIS A 68 -14.66 -7.21 8.04
N GLY A 69 -13.53 -7.87 7.70
CA GLY A 69 -13.51 -9.06 6.86
C GLY A 69 -13.59 -10.37 7.63
N ILE A 70 -12.92 -10.47 8.79
CA ILE A 70 -12.77 -11.76 9.50
C ILE A 70 -13.70 -11.86 10.70
N ARG A 71 -13.52 -10.98 11.70
CA ARG A 71 -14.23 -11.12 12.99
C ARG A 71 -15.76 -11.25 12.89
N PRO A 72 -16.47 -10.49 12.03
CA PRO A 72 -17.92 -10.61 11.93
C PRO A 72 -18.41 -11.94 11.38
N TYR A 73 -17.56 -12.69 10.68
CA TYR A 73 -17.90 -13.93 9.99
C TYR A 73 -17.02 -15.12 10.41
N GLN A 74 -16.16 -14.95 11.40
CA GLN A 74 -15.19 -15.97 11.80
C GLN A 74 -15.85 -17.30 12.18
N SER A 75 -17.05 -17.27 12.77
CA SER A 75 -17.79 -18.48 13.20
C SER A 75 -18.17 -19.43 12.06
N TYR A 76 -18.11 -19.01 10.82
CA TYR A 76 -18.27 -19.91 9.67
C TYR A 76 -17.12 -20.91 9.51
N LEU A 77 -15.95 -20.65 10.10
CA LEU A 77 -14.77 -21.49 9.95
C LEU A 77 -13.95 -21.64 11.24
N ILE A 78 -13.93 -20.63 12.10
CA ILE A 78 -13.02 -20.52 13.26
C ILE A 78 -13.87 -20.53 14.53
N ASN A 79 -13.59 -21.49 15.42
CA ASN A 79 -14.35 -21.65 16.65
C ASN A 79 -13.97 -20.62 17.72
N ASN A 80 -12.67 -20.26 17.82
CA ASN A 80 -12.17 -19.33 18.80
C ASN A 80 -12.12 -17.90 18.26
N ARG A 81 -12.26 -16.92 19.15
CA ARG A 81 -12.17 -15.51 18.75
C ARG A 81 -10.80 -15.18 18.17
N VAL A 82 -10.81 -14.55 16.98
CA VAL A 82 -9.60 -14.00 16.38
C VAL A 82 -9.12 -12.80 17.20
N SER A 83 -7.91 -12.93 17.77
CA SER A 83 -7.29 -11.95 18.68
C SER A 83 -6.39 -10.94 17.95
N GLY A 84 -5.58 -11.39 17.00
CA GLY A 84 -4.60 -10.55 16.33
C GLY A 84 -3.96 -11.21 15.11
N VAL A 85 -2.76 -10.76 14.77
CA VAL A 85 -1.94 -11.26 13.65
C VAL A 85 -0.62 -11.81 14.18
N LEU A 86 -0.24 -12.98 13.68
CA LEU A 86 1.12 -13.49 13.81
C LEU A 86 1.88 -13.20 12.51
N LEU A 87 2.92 -12.37 12.60
CA LEU A 87 3.79 -12.11 11.47
C LEU A 87 4.64 -13.33 11.16
N VAL A 88 4.58 -13.83 9.94
CA VAL A 88 5.32 -15.00 9.48
C VAL A 88 6.19 -14.65 8.29
N ASN A 89 7.48 -14.96 8.37
CA ASN A 89 8.44 -14.68 7.29
C ASN A 89 8.41 -15.75 6.19
N LYS A 90 8.03 -16.99 6.53
CA LYS A 90 7.92 -18.10 5.60
C LYS A 90 6.65 -18.88 5.86
N ALA A 91 5.94 -19.20 4.79
CA ALA A 91 4.76 -20.06 4.88
C ALA A 91 5.16 -21.49 5.28
N ASP A 92 4.47 -22.05 6.27
CA ASP A 92 4.62 -23.47 6.60
C ASP A 92 3.96 -24.31 5.50
N LYS A 93 4.77 -25.15 4.85
CA LYS A 93 4.30 -26.03 3.75
C LYS A 93 3.22 -27.00 4.21
N ASN A 94 3.23 -27.43 5.47
CA ASN A 94 2.20 -28.33 6.00
C ASN A 94 0.88 -27.60 6.14
N LEU A 95 0.87 -26.37 6.66
CA LEU A 95 -0.35 -25.55 6.75
C LEU A 95 -0.91 -25.23 5.36
N LEU A 96 -0.05 -24.94 4.38
CA LEU A 96 -0.48 -24.66 3.01
C LEU A 96 -1.23 -25.83 2.36
N ARG A 97 -0.88 -27.09 2.71
CA ARG A 97 -1.52 -28.31 2.17
C ARG A 97 -2.88 -28.59 2.78
N LEU A 98 -3.23 -27.97 3.91
CA LEU A 98 -4.54 -28.14 4.51
C LEU A 98 -5.64 -27.62 3.57
N LYS A 99 -6.82 -28.25 3.64
CA LYS A 99 -8.01 -27.77 2.92
C LYS A 99 -8.39 -26.36 3.39
N ASP A 100 -9.01 -25.57 2.54
CA ASP A 100 -9.46 -24.23 2.89
C ASP A 100 -10.57 -24.20 3.95
N THR A 101 -11.20 -25.33 4.21
CA THR A 101 -12.19 -25.54 5.30
C THR A 101 -11.53 -25.89 6.64
N ASN A 102 -10.21 -25.92 6.75
CA ASN A 102 -9.52 -26.24 8.00
C ASN A 102 -9.02 -24.96 8.68
N GLU A 103 -9.54 -24.62 9.86
CA GLU A 103 -9.19 -23.42 10.60
C GLU A 103 -7.68 -23.28 10.90
N LYS A 104 -6.99 -24.42 11.17
CA LYS A 104 -5.54 -24.43 11.46
C LYS A 104 -4.69 -23.87 10.32
N LYS A 105 -5.21 -23.80 9.11
CA LYS A 105 -4.56 -23.16 7.97
C LYS A 105 -4.40 -21.67 8.16
N TYR A 106 -5.31 -21.04 8.88
CA TYR A 106 -5.44 -19.57 8.97
C TYR A 106 -5.06 -19.02 10.32
N VAL A 107 -5.29 -19.77 11.40
CA VAL A 107 -5.12 -19.27 12.77
C VAL A 107 -4.29 -20.22 13.64
N THR A 108 -3.56 -19.63 14.57
CA THR A 108 -2.88 -20.35 15.63
C THR A 108 -3.85 -20.83 16.71
N ALA A 109 -3.41 -21.73 17.60
CA ALA A 109 -4.20 -22.16 18.76
C ALA A 109 -4.57 -20.98 19.69
N SER A 110 -3.78 -19.92 19.71
CA SER A 110 -4.03 -18.68 20.48
C SER A 110 -4.94 -17.67 19.74
N GLY A 111 -5.50 -18.04 18.59
CA GLY A 111 -6.43 -17.18 17.84
C GLY A 111 -5.76 -16.07 17.00
N ASN A 112 -4.46 -16.12 16.76
CA ASN A 112 -3.81 -15.16 15.86
C ASN A 112 -3.85 -15.66 14.41
N VAL A 113 -4.24 -14.79 13.48
CA VAL A 113 -4.21 -15.07 12.03
C VAL A 113 -2.78 -15.00 11.52
N TYR A 114 -2.35 -15.97 10.73
CA TYR A 114 -1.06 -15.89 10.04
C TYR A 114 -1.09 -14.76 9.01
N SER A 115 -0.08 -13.87 9.04
CA SER A 115 -0.04 -12.68 8.16
C SER A 115 -0.12 -13.03 6.67
N ASN A 116 0.44 -14.15 6.24
CA ASN A 116 0.37 -14.63 4.86
C ASN A 116 -0.99 -15.24 4.48
N MET A 117 -1.92 -15.42 5.42
CA MET A 117 -3.28 -15.94 5.18
C MET A 117 -4.36 -14.88 5.44
N ILE A 118 -3.98 -13.70 5.93
CA ILE A 118 -4.92 -12.68 6.40
C ILE A 118 -5.84 -12.16 5.29
N SER A 119 -5.35 -12.06 4.06
CA SER A 119 -6.15 -11.59 2.91
C SER A 119 -6.92 -12.73 2.25
N LYS A 120 -6.45 -13.98 2.39
CA LYS A 120 -7.18 -15.15 1.89
C LYS A 120 -8.40 -15.47 2.74
N LEU A 121 -8.27 -15.37 4.06
CA LEU A 121 -9.33 -15.76 5.01
C LEU A 121 -10.65 -15.01 4.78
N PRO A 122 -10.72 -13.68 4.59
CA PRO A 122 -11.98 -13.00 4.26
C PRO A 122 -12.64 -13.51 2.97
N CYS A 123 -11.83 -13.90 1.97
CA CYS A 123 -12.36 -14.46 0.72
C CYS A 123 -13.05 -15.80 0.96
N VAL A 124 -12.43 -16.67 1.77
CA VAL A 124 -13.02 -17.97 2.15
C VAL A 124 -14.28 -17.78 3.00
N LEU A 125 -14.25 -16.87 3.97
CA LEU A 125 -15.42 -16.55 4.79
C LEU A 125 -16.56 -15.95 3.95
N ASP A 126 -16.23 -15.18 2.92
CA ASP A 126 -17.19 -14.63 1.98
C ASP A 126 -17.90 -15.75 1.19
N GLU A 127 -17.14 -16.74 0.71
CA GLU A 127 -17.69 -17.92 0.05
C GLU A 127 -18.60 -18.73 0.99
N LEU A 128 -18.13 -19.02 2.21
CA LEU A 128 -18.90 -19.77 3.21
C LEU A 128 -20.17 -19.03 3.67
N SER A 129 -20.17 -17.71 3.64
CA SER A 129 -21.30 -16.86 4.02
C SER A 129 -22.14 -16.38 2.82
N ASN A 130 -21.99 -16.99 1.65
CA ASN A 130 -22.69 -16.59 0.41
C ASN A 130 -22.53 -15.11 0.06
N GLY A 131 -21.28 -14.58 0.14
CA GLY A 131 -20.93 -13.23 -0.26
C GLY A 131 -21.28 -12.16 0.77
N CYS A 132 -21.49 -12.52 2.04
CA CYS A 132 -21.91 -11.54 3.06
C CYS A 132 -20.78 -10.62 3.53
N VAL A 133 -19.50 -11.06 3.46
CA VAL A 133 -18.36 -10.30 3.96
C VAL A 133 -18.23 -8.98 3.21
N PHE A 134 -18.06 -9.03 1.90
CA PHE A 134 -17.80 -7.85 1.10
C PHE A 134 -19.05 -6.98 0.92
N ARG A 135 -20.26 -7.58 0.85
CA ARG A 135 -21.52 -6.83 0.87
C ARG A 135 -21.69 -6.02 2.16
N ARG A 136 -21.27 -6.56 3.32
CA ARG A 136 -21.29 -5.81 4.57
C ARG A 136 -20.29 -4.64 4.56
N ILE A 137 -19.07 -4.87 4.07
CA ILE A 137 -18.06 -3.81 3.95
C ILE A 137 -18.60 -2.68 3.06
N ARG A 138 -19.23 -3.00 1.91
CA ARG A 138 -19.85 -2.03 1.02
C ARG A 138 -20.98 -1.22 1.68
N LYS A 139 -21.77 -1.85 2.57
CA LYS A 139 -22.82 -1.15 3.33
C LYS A 139 -22.27 -0.16 4.34
N ILE A 140 -21.07 -0.45 4.90
CA ILE A 140 -20.42 0.45 5.86
C ILE A 140 -19.66 1.56 5.13
N PHE A 141 -18.94 1.23 4.07
CA PHE A 141 -18.07 2.14 3.32
C PHE A 141 -18.48 2.17 1.85
N SER A 142 -19.11 3.26 1.45
CA SER A 142 -19.49 3.49 0.05
C SER A 142 -18.27 3.76 -0.83
N TYR A 143 -17.24 4.37 -0.24
CA TYR A 143 -15.98 4.70 -0.88
C TYR A 143 -14.82 4.02 -0.17
N VAL A 144 -13.92 3.41 -0.96
CA VAL A 144 -12.71 2.74 -0.45
C VAL A 144 -11.50 3.28 -1.20
N PHE A 145 -10.64 3.97 -0.47
CA PHE A 145 -9.40 4.53 -0.99
C PHE A 145 -8.23 3.68 -0.50
N VAL A 146 -7.33 3.34 -1.41
CA VAL A 146 -6.15 2.52 -1.12
C VAL A 146 -4.91 3.29 -1.53
N ASP A 147 -4.05 3.58 -0.55
CA ASP A 147 -2.74 4.15 -0.79
C ASP A 147 -1.69 3.04 -0.96
N GLU A 148 -0.66 3.31 -1.74
CA GLU A 148 0.46 2.41 -2.08
C GLU A 148 -0.02 1.05 -2.64
N ILE A 149 -0.97 1.08 -3.57
CA ILE A 149 -1.58 -0.13 -4.16
C ILE A 149 -0.56 -1.06 -4.84
N GLN A 150 0.61 -0.56 -5.26
CA GLN A 150 1.68 -1.36 -5.87
C GLN A 150 2.28 -2.40 -4.91
N ASP A 151 2.09 -2.25 -3.59
CA ASP A 151 2.58 -3.20 -2.59
C ASP A 151 1.62 -4.39 -2.38
N PHE A 152 0.40 -4.30 -2.93
CA PHE A 152 -0.62 -5.33 -2.83
C PHE A 152 -0.35 -6.50 -3.78
N VAL A 153 -0.44 -7.72 -3.27
CA VAL A 153 -0.16 -8.94 -4.03
C VAL A 153 -1.14 -10.06 -3.68
N GLY A 154 -1.23 -11.07 -4.53
CA GLY A 154 -1.97 -12.30 -4.23
C GLY A 154 -3.43 -12.06 -3.85
N TYR A 155 -3.81 -12.51 -2.65
CA TYR A 155 -5.17 -12.34 -2.14
C TYR A 155 -5.51 -10.91 -1.73
N ASP A 156 -4.54 -10.00 -1.53
CA ASP A 156 -4.84 -8.57 -1.37
C ASP A 156 -5.57 -8.05 -2.62
N LEU A 157 -5.04 -8.40 -3.80
CA LEU A 157 -5.65 -8.03 -5.08
C LEU A 157 -7.03 -8.69 -5.28
N GLU A 158 -7.23 -9.93 -4.75
CA GLU A 158 -8.53 -10.56 -4.78
C GLU A 158 -9.55 -9.81 -3.93
N VAL A 159 -9.16 -9.35 -2.73
CA VAL A 159 -10.02 -8.52 -1.88
C VAL A 159 -10.39 -7.21 -2.59
N ILE A 160 -9.42 -6.54 -3.24
CA ILE A 160 -9.66 -5.32 -4.04
C ILE A 160 -10.70 -5.60 -5.14
N LYS A 161 -10.53 -6.69 -5.88
CA LYS A 161 -11.47 -7.12 -6.92
C LYS A 161 -12.88 -7.34 -6.35
N LYS A 162 -13.00 -8.11 -5.25
CA LYS A 162 -14.28 -8.41 -4.61
C LYS A 162 -14.97 -7.15 -4.07
N LEU A 163 -14.23 -6.19 -3.50
CA LEU A 163 -14.79 -4.90 -3.08
C LEU A 163 -15.35 -4.10 -4.27
N HIS A 164 -14.67 -4.13 -5.41
CA HIS A 164 -15.17 -3.49 -6.62
C HIS A 164 -16.43 -4.20 -7.15
N GLU A 165 -16.43 -5.54 -7.21
CA GLU A 165 -17.55 -6.36 -7.68
C GLU A 165 -18.84 -6.12 -6.88
N VAL A 166 -18.75 -5.88 -5.56
CA VAL A 166 -19.91 -5.54 -4.72
C VAL A 166 -20.33 -4.08 -4.83
N GLY A 167 -19.68 -3.29 -5.68
CA GLY A 167 -20.05 -1.91 -6.00
C GLY A 167 -19.48 -0.84 -5.07
N CYS A 168 -18.34 -1.07 -4.39
CA CYS A 168 -17.60 0.01 -3.75
C CYS A 168 -17.06 0.98 -4.80
N ASN A 169 -17.18 2.30 -4.55
CA ASN A 169 -16.48 3.30 -5.34
C ASN A 169 -15.02 3.36 -4.88
N MET A 170 -14.09 2.94 -5.74
CA MET A 170 -12.70 2.77 -5.35
C MET A 170 -11.79 3.84 -5.94
N THR A 171 -10.85 4.33 -5.13
CA THR A 171 -9.72 5.12 -5.58
C THR A 171 -8.44 4.43 -5.14
N LEU A 172 -7.75 3.82 -6.09
CA LEU A 172 -6.46 3.15 -5.87
C LEU A 172 -5.36 4.10 -6.32
N VAL A 173 -4.38 4.37 -5.46
CA VAL A 173 -3.25 5.26 -5.79
C VAL A 173 -1.94 4.55 -5.52
N GLY A 174 -0.98 4.64 -6.44
CA GLY A 174 0.33 4.05 -6.26
C GLY A 174 1.33 4.43 -7.33
N ASP A 175 2.59 4.09 -7.08
CA ASP A 175 3.69 4.24 -8.04
C ASP A 175 4.30 2.88 -8.36
N PRO A 176 4.02 2.28 -9.51
CA PRO A 176 4.59 0.99 -9.91
C PRO A 176 6.13 0.96 -9.93
N ARG A 177 6.79 2.12 -10.04
CA ARG A 177 8.27 2.25 -10.00
C ARG A 177 8.83 2.03 -8.61
N GLN A 178 8.02 2.21 -7.55
CA GLN A 178 8.41 2.09 -6.15
C GLN A 178 8.12 0.71 -5.55
N THR A 179 7.90 -0.30 -6.36
CA THR A 179 7.68 -1.68 -5.88
C THR A 179 8.98 -2.25 -5.32
N THR A 180 9.26 -1.99 -4.05
CA THR A 180 10.46 -2.46 -3.34
C THR A 180 10.20 -3.67 -2.45
N TYR A 181 8.97 -3.89 -2.05
CA TYR A 181 8.55 -4.96 -1.15
C TYR A 181 7.58 -5.94 -1.82
N ARG A 182 7.76 -7.22 -1.52
CA ARG A 182 6.74 -8.25 -1.76
C ARG A 182 6.19 -8.63 -0.40
N THR A 183 4.94 -8.29 -0.15
CA THR A 183 4.27 -8.58 1.12
C THR A 183 4.07 -10.07 1.35
N HIS A 184 3.87 -10.85 0.29
CA HIS A 184 3.66 -12.30 0.36
C HIS A 184 4.19 -13.02 -0.88
N TYR A 185 4.59 -14.29 -0.70
CA TYR A 185 4.92 -15.23 -1.79
C TYR A 185 3.71 -16.12 -2.06
N GLU A 186 2.72 -15.60 -2.79
CA GLU A 186 1.54 -16.36 -3.16
C GLU A 186 1.53 -16.73 -4.65
N ALA A 187 0.92 -17.90 -4.95
CA ALA A 187 0.76 -18.35 -6.33
C ALA A 187 -0.33 -17.54 -7.05
N LYS A 188 -1.38 -17.12 -6.31
CA LYS A 188 -2.48 -16.32 -6.87
C LYS A 188 -1.95 -14.99 -7.35
N TYR A 189 -2.29 -14.64 -8.58
CA TYR A 189 -1.91 -13.38 -9.22
C TYR A 189 -0.39 -13.10 -9.32
N LYS A 190 0.46 -14.14 -9.18
CA LYS A 190 1.93 -14.00 -9.24
C LYS A 190 2.42 -13.26 -10.49
N LYS A 191 1.72 -13.40 -11.63
CA LYS A 191 2.06 -12.73 -12.89
C LYS A 191 1.97 -11.19 -12.82
N TYR A 192 1.24 -10.64 -11.83
CA TYR A 192 1.05 -9.21 -11.64
C TYR A 192 1.97 -8.60 -10.58
N ALA A 193 2.82 -9.39 -9.94
CA ALA A 193 3.80 -8.87 -8.99
C ALA A 193 4.86 -8.00 -9.68
N GLY A 194 5.48 -7.09 -8.92
CA GLY A 194 6.58 -6.25 -9.42
C GLY A 194 6.11 -5.06 -10.25
N GLY A 195 5.14 -4.29 -9.76
CA GLY A 195 4.69 -3.04 -10.38
C GLY A 195 3.65 -3.23 -11.50
N LYS A 196 3.14 -4.45 -11.73
CA LYS A 196 2.16 -4.73 -12.80
C LYS A 196 0.70 -4.50 -12.39
N ILE A 197 0.45 -3.58 -11.48
CA ILE A 197 -0.89 -3.27 -10.99
C ILE A 197 -1.83 -2.78 -12.10
N VAL A 198 -1.30 -2.03 -13.06
CA VAL A 198 -2.06 -1.56 -14.23
C VAL A 198 -2.62 -2.74 -15.01
N ILE A 199 -1.76 -3.73 -15.32
CA ILE A 199 -2.15 -4.94 -16.05
C ILE A 199 -3.17 -5.75 -15.23
N PHE A 200 -2.99 -5.84 -13.91
CA PHE A 200 -3.97 -6.49 -13.05
C PHE A 200 -5.35 -5.85 -13.17
N VAL A 201 -5.43 -4.52 -13.09
CA VAL A 201 -6.70 -3.79 -13.19
C VAL A 201 -7.33 -4.00 -14.56
N GLN A 202 -6.55 -3.89 -15.64
CA GLN A 202 -7.04 -4.12 -17.01
C GLN A 202 -7.61 -5.53 -17.20
N ASP A 203 -6.93 -6.54 -16.66
CA ASP A 203 -7.32 -7.95 -16.84
C ASP A 203 -8.49 -8.38 -15.93
N ASN A 204 -8.66 -7.75 -14.75
CA ASN A 204 -9.52 -8.30 -13.69
C ASN A 204 -10.59 -7.35 -13.15
N ILE A 205 -10.53 -6.05 -13.41
CA ILE A 205 -11.44 -5.05 -12.84
C ILE A 205 -12.09 -4.22 -13.96
N ALA A 206 -13.18 -4.74 -14.50
CA ALA A 206 -13.89 -4.06 -15.58
C ALA A 206 -14.46 -2.70 -15.13
N GLY A 207 -14.36 -1.68 -15.99
CA GLY A 207 -14.94 -0.37 -15.74
C GLY A 207 -14.17 0.54 -14.78
N MET A 208 -12.98 0.12 -14.31
CA MET A 208 -12.09 1.00 -13.56
C MET A 208 -11.29 1.91 -14.49
N ASN A 209 -11.39 3.22 -14.30
CA ASN A 209 -10.60 4.19 -15.06
C ASN A 209 -9.14 4.14 -14.63
N ILE A 210 -8.20 4.20 -15.58
CA ILE A 210 -6.77 4.27 -15.31
C ILE A 210 -6.27 5.67 -15.68
N ASP A 211 -5.85 6.43 -14.66
CA ASP A 211 -5.34 7.79 -14.80
C ASP A 211 -3.83 7.79 -14.54
N THR A 212 -3.08 8.18 -15.55
CA THR A 212 -1.62 8.32 -15.50
C THR A 212 -1.17 9.77 -15.53
N THR A 213 -2.10 10.73 -15.47
CA THR A 213 -1.86 12.15 -15.74
C THR A 213 -1.99 13.04 -14.51
N THR A 214 -2.99 12.79 -13.67
CA THR A 214 -3.32 13.67 -12.53
C THR A 214 -2.16 13.84 -11.54
N LEU A 215 -1.37 12.80 -11.29
CA LEU A 215 -0.26 12.82 -10.34
C LEU A 215 1.09 12.54 -11.05
N SER A 216 1.36 13.23 -12.16
CA SER A 216 2.59 13.07 -12.95
C SER A 216 3.71 14.03 -12.55
N THR A 217 3.45 15.05 -11.72
CA THR A 217 4.43 16.09 -11.36
C THR A 217 4.96 15.88 -9.94
N SER A 218 6.27 15.78 -9.78
CA SER A 218 6.93 15.64 -8.48
C SER A 218 7.11 17.01 -7.81
N HIS A 219 6.68 17.10 -6.55
CA HIS A 219 6.94 18.24 -5.66
C HIS A 219 8.11 17.97 -4.68
N ARG A 220 8.82 16.86 -4.86
CA ARG A 220 9.91 16.42 -3.98
C ARG A 220 11.25 16.35 -4.70
N ASN A 221 11.26 15.81 -5.90
CA ASN A 221 12.47 15.54 -6.65
C ASN A 221 12.69 16.66 -7.68
N ASN A 222 13.94 17.07 -7.88
CA ASN A 222 14.30 17.98 -8.95
C ASN A 222 14.21 17.30 -10.33
N GLN A 223 14.30 18.06 -11.42
CA GLN A 223 14.13 17.55 -12.77
C GLN A 223 15.19 16.50 -13.14
N ILE A 224 16.43 16.64 -12.69
CA ILE A 224 17.52 15.68 -13.00
C ILE A 224 17.18 14.29 -12.43
N ILE A 225 16.62 14.22 -11.22
CA ILE A 225 16.19 12.96 -10.60
C ILE A 225 14.97 12.40 -11.35
N CYS A 226 14.03 13.24 -11.75
CA CYS A 226 12.88 12.84 -12.55
C CYS A 226 13.32 12.29 -13.91
N ASP A 227 14.26 12.92 -14.58
CA ASP A 227 14.79 12.49 -15.89
C ASP A 227 15.48 11.14 -15.81
N LEU A 228 16.26 10.87 -14.75
CA LEU A 228 16.84 9.54 -14.54
C LEU A 228 15.73 8.49 -14.33
N ALA A 229 14.72 8.80 -13.51
CA ALA A 229 13.59 7.89 -13.31
C ALA A 229 12.85 7.61 -14.62
N ASN A 230 12.66 8.61 -15.47
CA ASN A 230 12.04 8.49 -16.79
C ASN A 230 12.87 7.60 -17.73
N GLN A 231 14.20 7.72 -17.69
CA GLN A 231 15.09 6.84 -18.47
C GLN A 231 15.06 5.39 -17.99
N MET A 232 14.93 5.16 -16.69
CA MET A 232 14.82 3.81 -16.11
C MET A 232 13.47 3.13 -16.41
N TYR A 233 12.42 3.90 -16.65
CA TYR A 233 11.05 3.42 -16.91
C TYR A 233 10.46 4.05 -18.17
N PRO A 234 11.01 3.75 -19.36
CA PRO A 234 10.64 4.42 -20.62
C PRO A 234 9.19 4.12 -21.05
N ASP A 235 8.63 2.99 -20.60
CA ASP A 235 7.26 2.60 -20.93
C ASP A 235 6.21 3.30 -20.04
N MET A 236 6.64 4.10 -19.06
CA MET A 236 5.74 4.83 -18.18
C MET A 236 5.68 6.30 -18.57
N LYS A 237 4.54 6.94 -18.23
CA LYS A 237 4.42 8.37 -18.46
C LYS A 237 5.55 9.12 -17.73
N PRO A 238 6.26 10.02 -18.42
CA PRO A 238 7.31 10.82 -17.80
C PRO A 238 6.81 11.62 -16.59
N CYS A 239 7.67 11.74 -15.61
CA CYS A 239 7.47 12.59 -14.44
C CYS A 239 8.17 13.92 -14.66
N ASP A 240 7.44 15.01 -14.44
CA ASP A 240 8.00 16.36 -14.42
C ASP A 240 8.25 16.80 -12.97
N SER A 241 9.11 17.83 -12.80
CA SER A 241 9.40 18.41 -11.50
C SER A 241 8.73 19.78 -11.34
N ALA A 242 8.09 20.00 -10.17
CA ALA A 242 7.67 21.31 -9.74
C ALA A 242 8.68 21.97 -8.79
N MET A 243 9.85 21.32 -8.54
CA MET A 243 10.88 21.86 -7.67
C MET A 243 11.70 22.93 -8.40
N ASN A 244 11.60 24.16 -7.91
CA ASN A 244 12.33 25.31 -8.46
C ASN A 244 13.57 25.69 -7.61
N GLU A 245 13.70 25.13 -6.41
CA GLU A 245 14.83 25.42 -5.53
C GLU A 245 16.10 24.75 -6.05
N LYS A 246 17.18 25.52 -6.09
CA LYS A 246 18.53 25.04 -6.40
C LYS A 246 19.38 25.16 -5.15
N THR A 247 19.93 24.03 -4.71
CA THR A 247 20.77 23.94 -3.50
C THR A 247 22.28 24.11 -3.84
N GLY A 248 22.61 24.12 -5.11
CA GLY A 248 24.00 24.07 -5.59
C GLY A 248 24.60 22.65 -5.57
N HIS A 249 23.82 21.67 -5.07
CA HIS A 249 24.18 20.24 -5.07
C HIS A 249 22.99 19.40 -5.55
N ASP A 250 22.45 19.80 -6.68
CA ASP A 250 21.24 19.21 -7.24
C ASP A 250 21.62 18.16 -8.29
N GLY A 251 21.18 16.90 -8.08
CA GLY A 251 21.43 15.86 -9.07
C GLY A 251 21.81 14.52 -8.46
N ILE A 252 22.55 13.73 -9.25
CA ILE A 252 23.01 12.39 -8.89
C ILE A 252 24.52 12.38 -9.07
N PHE A 253 25.23 12.06 -8.00
CA PHE A 253 26.68 12.13 -7.94
C PHE A 253 27.27 10.79 -7.55
N TRP A 254 28.41 10.45 -8.17
CA TRP A 254 29.27 9.37 -7.73
C TRP A 254 30.29 9.94 -6.76
N VAL A 255 30.39 9.38 -5.56
CA VAL A 255 31.38 9.75 -4.56
C VAL A 255 32.41 8.62 -4.46
N HIS A 256 33.70 8.96 -4.64
CA HIS A 256 34.76 7.98 -4.45
C HIS A 256 34.87 7.55 -2.98
N GLU A 257 35.26 6.31 -2.74
CA GLU A 257 35.34 5.74 -1.39
C GLU A 257 36.18 6.61 -0.45
N ASN A 258 37.29 7.16 -0.94
CA ASN A 258 38.19 8.03 -0.17
C ASN A 258 37.59 9.40 0.20
N ASP A 259 36.53 9.84 -0.49
CA ASP A 259 35.88 11.13 -0.28
C ASP A 259 34.57 11.03 0.50
N ILE A 260 34.13 9.80 0.86
CA ILE A 260 32.83 9.58 1.51
C ILE A 260 32.74 10.34 2.84
N ASP A 261 33.77 10.25 3.69
CA ASP A 261 33.77 10.93 4.99
C ASP A 261 33.65 12.45 4.84
N LYS A 262 34.45 13.04 3.92
CA LYS A 262 34.39 14.47 3.61
C LYS A 262 33.01 14.87 3.04
N TYR A 263 32.43 14.03 2.18
CA TYR A 263 31.09 14.26 1.63
C TYR A 263 30.01 14.23 2.73
N VAL A 264 30.09 13.24 3.63
CA VAL A 264 29.16 13.13 4.77
C VAL A 264 29.30 14.34 5.70
N ASP A 265 30.52 14.81 5.99
CA ASP A 265 30.76 15.98 6.83
C ASP A 265 30.18 17.27 6.23
N ILE A 266 30.28 17.43 4.91
CA ILE A 266 29.80 18.65 4.21
C ILE A 266 28.27 18.63 4.05
N TYR A 267 27.69 17.52 3.60
CA TYR A 267 26.29 17.48 3.15
C TYR A 267 25.34 16.78 4.14
N ASN A 268 25.87 16.07 5.14
CA ASN A 268 25.10 15.32 6.13
C ASN A 268 23.93 14.50 5.48
N PRO A 269 24.19 13.67 4.47
CA PRO A 269 23.15 12.99 3.70
C PRO A 269 22.49 11.90 4.55
N VAL A 270 21.23 11.59 4.22
CA VAL A 270 20.57 10.39 4.75
C VAL A 270 21.24 9.16 4.15
N GLN A 271 21.81 8.30 4.99
CA GLN A 271 22.51 7.10 4.57
C GLN A 271 21.55 5.92 4.51
N LEU A 272 21.38 5.33 3.32
CA LEU A 272 20.63 4.10 3.14
C LEU A 272 21.59 2.91 3.18
N ARG A 273 21.16 1.81 3.82
CA ARG A 273 21.92 0.57 3.87
C ARG A 273 21.03 -0.63 3.56
N TYR A 274 21.63 -1.64 2.94
CA TYR A 274 20.90 -2.84 2.54
C TYR A 274 20.36 -3.62 3.74
N ASP A 275 21.19 -3.77 4.80
CA ASP A 275 20.77 -4.40 6.04
C ASP A 275 21.57 -3.81 7.24
N LYS A 276 21.25 -4.29 8.46
CA LYS A 276 21.91 -3.82 9.71
C LYS A 276 23.41 -4.14 9.77
N ARG A 277 23.92 -5.08 8.97
CA ARG A 277 25.33 -5.48 8.94
C ARG A 277 26.15 -4.58 8.03
N THR A 278 25.51 -3.90 7.09
CA THR A 278 26.19 -2.95 6.21
C THR A 278 26.76 -1.80 7.04
N LYS A 279 28.07 -1.55 6.93
CA LYS A 279 28.72 -0.44 7.61
C LYS A 279 28.12 0.89 7.13
N VAL A 280 27.89 1.79 8.06
CA VAL A 280 27.49 3.18 7.79
C VAL A 280 28.62 4.08 8.30
N ASN A 281 28.93 5.11 7.56
CA ASN A 281 29.87 6.12 8.04
C ASN A 281 29.26 6.83 9.26
N PRO A 282 30.07 7.11 10.31
CA PRO A 282 29.56 7.78 11.49
C PRO A 282 28.94 9.13 11.11
N ILE A 283 27.72 9.37 11.58
CA ILE A 283 27.09 10.70 11.43
C ILE A 283 27.89 11.68 12.30
N PRO A 284 28.38 12.80 11.76
CA PRO A 284 29.05 13.80 12.54
C PRO A 284 28.18 14.21 13.74
N LYS A 285 28.67 14.09 14.94
CA LYS A 285 27.98 14.63 16.10
C LYS A 285 27.91 16.13 15.92
N LYS A 286 26.70 16.70 15.77
CA LYS A 286 26.52 18.16 15.83
C LYS A 286 27.19 18.66 17.11
N ARG A 287 28.23 19.50 16.97
CA ARG A 287 28.81 20.29 18.06
C ARG A 287 27.85 21.40 18.47
#